data_5086db585ae17223403fc636a84f8e97
#
_entry.id   5086db585ae17223403fc636a84f8e97
#
_cell.length_a   1.000
_cell.length_b   1.000
_cell.length_c   1.000
_cell.angle_alpha   90.00
_cell.angle_beta   90.00
_cell.angle_gamma   90.00
#
_symmetry.space_group_name_H-M   'P 1'
#
loop_
_entity.id
_entity.type
_entity.pdbx_description
1 polymer ?
#
loop_
_entity_poly.entity_id
_entity_poly.type
_entity_poly.pdbx_seq_one_letter_code
_entity_poly.pdbx_strand_id
1 'polypeptide(L)'
;MERIAEKHYLANGTQPQADDALSWAQETKAKMVDLKFCDLLGAWQHMAVPVRALDEAAFTDGIGFDGSSIRGWRGIAESDMLLLPDPASAFLDPFSAEPTLSLICEIADPVTREPYHRDPRRIAKRAEEHLLATGIADTAYFGPECEFFVFDEVSFALDANGSHYAVDSAEGHWNSGKPGLGYTVREKEGYFPPAPHDTLADLRTEMVLTLERLGIECESHHHEVASGGQCEIDLRYRPLTKMADQVLTYKYVVRNVARAAGKTVTFMPKPLYGDNGSGMHTHQSLWLKETPLMADKSGYAGLSKLGRQYLGGILMHAPALLAFCAPTTNSYLRLVPGYEAPVNLVYSQRNRSAAIRIPMYSAAAKAKRIEFRCPDATANPYLAFAAMLMAGLDGIENDLDPGSPADYDLFDDPSERIAQVPGSLAEALDALETDHTFLTRGGVFSEDVIRTWIDYKRVNEVGPIGLRPHPAEFALYYDA
;
A
#
# COMPACT_ATOMS: atom_id res chain seq x y z
N MET A 1 5.24 25.87 2.67
CA MET A 1 3.93 25.78 3.35
C MET A 1 4.04 24.69 4.41
N GLU A 2 3.91 25.06 5.69
CA GLU A 2 3.98 24.09 6.80
C GLU A 2 2.62 23.46 7.04
N ARG A 3 2.60 22.17 7.39
CA ARG A 3 1.38 21.47 7.81
C ARG A 3 0.79 22.03 9.11
N ILE A 4 -0.53 22.08 9.23
CA ILE A 4 -1.20 22.30 10.53
C ILE A 4 -0.79 21.21 11.53
N ALA A 5 -0.80 19.93 11.12
CA ALA A 5 -0.48 18.82 12.00
C ALA A 5 0.92 18.91 12.61
N GLU A 6 1.93 19.42 11.88
CA GLU A 6 3.28 19.58 12.45
C GLU A 6 3.39 20.80 13.36
N LYS A 7 2.79 21.93 13.00
CA LYS A 7 2.79 23.11 13.88
C LYS A 7 2.13 22.85 15.22
N HIS A 8 0.97 22.15 15.24
CA HIS A 8 0.25 21.85 16.48
C HIS A 8 0.85 20.71 17.28
N TYR A 9 1.29 19.64 16.62
CA TYR A 9 1.91 18.48 17.31
C TYR A 9 3.25 18.85 17.95
N LEU A 10 4.06 19.67 17.27
CA LEU A 10 5.34 20.13 17.80
C LEU A 10 5.17 21.23 18.88
N ALA A 11 4.09 22.02 18.83
CA ALA A 11 3.89 23.11 19.78
C ALA A 11 3.22 22.71 21.09
N ASN A 12 2.24 21.80 21.06
CA ASN A 12 1.37 21.51 22.22
C ASN A 12 1.18 20.02 22.56
N GLY A 13 1.72 19.06 21.78
CA GLY A 13 1.58 17.62 22.00
C GLY A 13 0.14 17.08 21.88
N THR A 14 -0.79 17.88 21.33
CA THR A 14 -2.19 17.50 21.11
C THR A 14 -2.50 17.35 19.64
N GLN A 15 -3.39 16.42 19.32
CA GLN A 15 -3.91 16.23 17.96
C GLN A 15 -4.70 17.47 17.51
N PRO A 16 -4.57 17.94 16.24
CA PRO A 16 -5.38 19.02 15.70
C PRO A 16 -6.88 18.75 15.86
N GLN A 17 -7.62 19.80 16.19
CA GLN A 17 -9.08 19.79 16.38
C GLN A 17 -9.76 20.54 15.23
N ALA A 18 -11.11 20.51 15.21
CA ALA A 18 -11.90 21.21 14.19
C ALA A 18 -11.50 22.69 14.04
N ASP A 19 -11.32 23.41 15.16
CA ASP A 19 -10.92 24.82 15.17
C ASP A 19 -9.58 25.07 14.50
N ASP A 20 -8.64 24.13 14.60
CA ASP A 20 -7.33 24.22 13.96
C ASP A 20 -7.47 24.15 12.44
N ALA A 21 -8.28 23.21 11.93
CA ALA A 21 -8.56 23.08 10.52
C ALA A 21 -9.31 24.30 9.96
N LEU A 22 -10.29 24.82 10.71
CA LEU A 22 -11.03 26.03 10.34
C LEU A 22 -10.14 27.27 10.30
N SER A 23 -9.28 27.45 11.31
CA SER A 23 -8.31 28.54 11.37
C SER A 23 -7.35 28.46 10.19
N TRP A 24 -6.89 27.28 9.84
CA TRP A 24 -5.99 27.10 8.71
C TRP A 24 -6.67 27.35 7.36
N ALA A 25 -7.92 26.93 7.20
CA ALA A 25 -8.68 27.30 6.01
C ALA A 25 -8.75 28.82 5.81
N GLN A 26 -8.88 29.59 6.89
CA GLN A 26 -8.86 31.06 6.86
C GLN A 26 -7.46 31.62 6.56
N GLU A 27 -6.42 31.17 7.25
CA GLU A 27 -5.02 31.60 7.06
C GLU A 27 -4.53 31.35 5.62
N THR A 28 -4.86 30.21 5.04
CA THR A 28 -4.49 29.84 3.66
C THR A 28 -5.42 30.44 2.62
N LYS A 29 -6.47 31.15 3.06
CA LYS A 29 -7.52 31.70 2.17
C LYS A 29 -8.11 30.64 1.26
N ALA A 30 -8.36 29.45 1.81
CA ALA A 30 -8.98 28.37 1.07
C ALA A 30 -10.34 28.82 0.51
N LYS A 31 -10.60 28.48 -0.74
CA LYS A 31 -11.89 28.73 -1.41
C LYS A 31 -12.74 27.47 -1.43
N MET A 32 -12.09 26.32 -1.48
CA MET A 32 -12.73 25.01 -1.56
C MET A 32 -12.20 24.11 -0.45
N VAL A 33 -12.99 23.11 -0.09
CA VAL A 33 -12.62 21.98 0.75
C VAL A 33 -12.81 20.71 -0.07
N ASP A 34 -11.81 19.87 -0.11
CA ASP A 34 -11.82 18.59 -0.79
C ASP A 34 -11.85 17.46 0.23
N LEU A 35 -12.98 16.78 0.32
CA LEU A 35 -13.25 15.70 1.26
C LEU A 35 -12.90 14.37 0.61
N LYS A 36 -11.77 13.79 1.00
CA LYS A 36 -11.24 12.55 0.45
C LYS A 36 -11.59 11.37 1.36
N PHE A 37 -11.93 10.24 0.74
CA PHE A 37 -12.17 8.97 1.45
C PHE A 37 -11.73 7.79 0.57
N CYS A 38 -11.56 6.62 1.17
CA CYS A 38 -11.05 5.44 0.48
C CYS A 38 -12.19 4.46 0.18
N ASP A 39 -12.32 4.00 -1.07
CA ASP A 39 -13.21 2.88 -1.39
C ASP A 39 -12.63 1.54 -0.88
N LEU A 40 -13.41 0.48 -0.92
CA LEU A 40 -12.98 -0.83 -0.44
C LEU A 40 -11.73 -1.35 -1.19
N LEU A 41 -11.55 -0.96 -2.45
CA LEU A 41 -10.44 -1.40 -3.29
C LEU A 41 -9.14 -0.61 -3.12
N GLY A 42 -9.16 0.46 -2.32
CA GLY A 42 -7.95 1.26 -2.04
C GLY A 42 -7.78 2.47 -2.94
N ALA A 43 -8.80 2.89 -3.66
CA ALA A 43 -8.78 4.13 -4.43
C ALA A 43 -9.39 5.29 -3.63
N TRP A 44 -8.75 6.47 -3.68
CA TRP A 44 -9.37 7.68 -3.18
C TRP A 44 -10.55 8.09 -4.04
N GLN A 45 -11.65 8.34 -3.37
CA GLN A 45 -12.82 9.05 -3.85
C GLN A 45 -12.83 10.44 -3.20
N HIS A 46 -13.51 11.41 -3.79
CA HIS A 46 -13.60 12.73 -3.21
C HIS A 46 -14.87 13.47 -3.58
N MET A 47 -15.22 14.42 -2.74
CA MET A 47 -16.25 15.41 -3.00
C MET A 47 -15.73 16.79 -2.57
N ALA A 48 -15.87 17.79 -3.42
CA ALA A 48 -15.44 19.15 -3.10
C ALA A 48 -16.65 20.03 -2.75
N VAL A 49 -16.52 20.83 -1.68
CA VAL A 49 -17.51 21.80 -1.25
C VAL A 49 -16.88 23.20 -1.13
N PRO A 50 -17.67 24.29 -1.29
CA PRO A 50 -17.16 25.63 -0.97
C PRO A 50 -16.75 25.73 0.50
N VAL A 51 -15.68 26.47 0.81
CA VAL A 51 -15.14 26.58 2.18
C VAL A 51 -16.17 27.01 3.24
N ARG A 52 -17.22 27.76 2.83
CA ARG A 52 -18.31 28.14 3.73
C ARG A 52 -19.17 26.95 4.25
N ALA A 53 -19.04 25.78 3.64
CA ALA A 53 -19.72 24.56 4.10
C ALA A 53 -18.89 23.78 5.13
N LEU A 54 -17.68 24.22 5.43
CA LEU A 54 -16.84 23.66 6.47
C LEU A 54 -16.99 24.53 7.73
N ASP A 55 -17.74 24.05 8.69
CA ASP A 55 -17.95 24.62 10.00
C ASP A 55 -17.75 23.52 11.08
N GLU A 56 -17.93 23.85 12.36
CA GLU A 56 -17.82 22.88 13.44
C GLU A 56 -18.79 21.68 13.28
N ALA A 57 -20.00 21.93 12.73
CA ALA A 57 -20.99 20.89 12.49
C ALA A 57 -20.51 19.90 11.42
N ALA A 58 -19.73 20.33 10.43
CA ALA A 58 -19.16 19.43 9.44
C ALA A 58 -18.26 18.34 10.05
N PHE A 59 -17.59 18.63 11.18
CA PHE A 59 -16.74 17.66 11.88
C PHE A 59 -17.49 16.75 12.85
N THR A 60 -18.65 17.20 13.36
CA THR A 60 -19.47 16.44 14.33
C THR A 60 -20.66 15.76 13.66
N ASP A 61 -21.37 16.47 12.80
CA ASP A 61 -22.58 15.97 12.13
C ASP A 61 -22.29 15.36 10.77
N GLY A 62 -21.13 15.69 10.19
CA GLY A 62 -20.70 15.20 8.91
C GLY A 62 -21.39 15.88 7.73
N ILE A 63 -20.92 15.56 6.53
CA ILE A 63 -21.45 16.05 5.27
C ILE A 63 -22.06 14.88 4.50
N GLY A 64 -23.34 14.98 4.13
CA GLY A 64 -24.08 13.93 3.42
C GLY A 64 -23.60 13.70 1.99
N PHE A 65 -23.57 12.44 1.58
CA PHE A 65 -23.30 12.04 0.20
C PHE A 65 -23.97 10.70 -0.15
N ASP A 66 -24.04 10.39 -1.46
CA ASP A 66 -24.54 9.11 -1.97
C ASP A 66 -23.41 8.09 -2.07
N GLY A 67 -23.45 7.06 -1.21
CA GLY A 67 -22.47 5.96 -1.20
C GLY A 67 -22.80 4.79 -2.14
N SER A 68 -23.97 4.79 -2.80
CA SER A 68 -24.42 3.65 -3.63
C SER A 68 -23.57 3.42 -4.88
N SER A 69 -22.90 4.46 -5.36
CA SER A 69 -21.99 4.38 -6.51
C SER A 69 -20.53 4.03 -6.13
N ILE A 70 -20.24 3.85 -4.85
CA ILE A 70 -18.90 3.53 -4.38
C ILE A 70 -18.69 2.03 -4.42
N ARG A 71 -17.58 1.62 -5.05
CA ARG A 71 -17.26 0.21 -5.27
C ARG A 71 -17.10 -0.58 -3.96
N GLY A 72 -17.83 -1.69 -3.86
CA GLY A 72 -17.78 -2.58 -2.69
C GLY A 72 -18.60 -2.09 -1.49
N TRP A 73 -19.37 -0.98 -1.63
CA TRP A 73 -20.20 -0.42 -0.56
C TRP A 73 -21.67 -0.83 -0.68
N ARG A 74 -22.59 0.02 -0.18
CA ARG A 74 -24.03 -0.26 -0.11
C ARG A 74 -24.71 -0.19 -1.48
N GLY A 75 -25.89 -0.80 -1.57
CA GLY A 75 -26.76 -0.68 -2.73
C GLY A 75 -27.65 0.55 -2.66
N ILE A 76 -28.42 0.79 -3.74
CA ILE A 76 -29.30 1.96 -3.93
C ILE A 76 -30.33 2.14 -2.79
N ALA A 77 -30.76 1.08 -2.14
CA ALA A 77 -31.76 1.14 -1.06
C ALA A 77 -31.23 1.76 0.25
N GLU A 78 -29.92 1.89 0.41
CA GLU A 78 -29.27 2.42 1.60
C GLU A 78 -28.11 3.37 1.18
N SER A 79 -28.42 4.31 0.29
CA SER A 79 -27.41 5.14 -0.39
C SER A 79 -26.83 6.26 0.47
N ASP A 80 -27.62 6.80 1.39
CA ASP A 80 -27.23 7.97 2.17
C ASP A 80 -26.13 7.62 3.19
N MET A 81 -25.06 8.39 3.18
CA MET A 81 -23.90 8.23 4.07
C MET A 81 -23.35 9.60 4.49
N LEU A 82 -22.53 9.63 5.52
CA LEU A 82 -21.88 10.85 6.02
C LEU A 82 -20.36 10.75 5.87
N LEU A 83 -19.76 11.84 5.40
CA LEU A 83 -18.33 12.12 5.48
C LEU A 83 -18.05 12.85 6.80
N LEU A 84 -17.20 12.28 7.64
CA LEU A 84 -16.71 12.87 8.88
C LEU A 84 -15.23 13.26 8.68
N PRO A 85 -14.93 14.54 8.42
CA PRO A 85 -13.55 14.97 8.18
C PRO A 85 -12.66 14.80 9.41
N ASP A 86 -11.43 14.30 9.22
CA ASP A 86 -10.43 14.22 10.28
C ASP A 86 -9.54 15.48 10.23
N PRO A 87 -9.60 16.38 11.23
CA PRO A 87 -8.80 17.61 11.25
C PRO A 87 -7.30 17.35 11.18
N ALA A 88 -6.83 16.21 11.75
CA ALA A 88 -5.41 15.85 11.77
C ALA A 88 -4.86 15.43 10.40
N SER A 89 -5.74 15.22 9.42
CA SER A 89 -5.37 14.87 8.04
C SER A 89 -5.24 16.07 7.11
N ALA A 90 -5.59 17.28 7.56
CA ALA A 90 -5.68 18.47 6.74
C ALA A 90 -4.36 18.82 6.03
N PHE A 91 -4.45 19.17 4.74
CA PHE A 91 -3.35 19.73 3.96
C PHE A 91 -3.87 20.65 2.85
N LEU A 92 -3.06 21.65 2.44
CA LEU A 92 -3.37 22.45 1.27
C LEU A 92 -2.96 21.69 0.02
N ASP A 93 -3.92 21.45 -0.88
CA ASP A 93 -3.68 20.67 -2.10
C ASP A 93 -2.75 21.41 -3.07
N PRO A 94 -1.58 20.86 -3.42
CA PRO A 94 -0.61 21.54 -4.27
C PRO A 94 -0.98 21.50 -5.76
N PHE A 95 -1.99 20.75 -6.15
CA PHE A 95 -2.38 20.52 -7.55
C PHE A 95 -3.68 21.22 -7.94
N SER A 96 -4.41 21.78 -6.98
CA SER A 96 -5.63 22.55 -7.23
C SER A 96 -5.29 23.95 -7.74
N ALA A 97 -6.00 24.42 -8.79
CA ALA A 97 -5.79 25.75 -9.33
C ALA A 97 -6.16 26.88 -8.33
N GLU A 98 -7.18 26.62 -7.51
CA GLU A 98 -7.60 27.50 -6.43
C GLU A 98 -7.19 26.93 -5.07
N PRO A 99 -6.88 27.76 -4.06
CA PRO A 99 -6.53 27.27 -2.74
C PRO A 99 -7.61 26.33 -2.19
N THR A 100 -7.28 25.06 -2.01
CA THR A 100 -8.18 24.00 -1.60
C THR A 100 -7.62 23.27 -0.39
N LEU A 101 -8.38 23.25 0.71
CA LEU A 101 -8.05 22.45 1.89
C LEU A 101 -8.53 21.01 1.68
N SER A 102 -7.62 20.05 1.66
CA SER A 102 -7.95 18.62 1.61
C SER A 102 -8.03 18.03 3.01
N LEU A 103 -9.05 17.22 3.24
CA LEU A 103 -9.30 16.48 4.48
C LEU A 103 -9.62 15.02 4.15
N ILE A 104 -9.04 14.08 4.90
CA ILE A 104 -9.41 12.66 4.81
C ILE A 104 -10.59 12.43 5.77
N CYS A 105 -11.63 11.74 5.27
CA CYS A 105 -12.86 11.50 6.00
C CYS A 105 -13.00 10.04 6.43
N GLU A 106 -13.63 9.82 7.56
CA GLU A 106 -14.29 8.57 7.93
C GLU A 106 -15.72 8.56 7.42
N ILE A 107 -16.30 7.38 7.34
CA ILE A 107 -17.66 7.20 6.85
C ILE A 107 -18.56 6.74 7.98
N ALA A 108 -19.75 7.35 8.09
CA ALA A 108 -20.76 6.97 9.07
C ALA A 108 -22.15 6.79 8.44
N ASP A 109 -22.97 6.01 9.12
CA ASP A 109 -24.39 5.87 8.80
C ASP A 109 -25.16 7.12 9.30
N PRO A 110 -26.00 7.73 8.46
CA PRO A 110 -26.69 8.99 8.83
C PRO A 110 -27.76 8.82 9.91
N VAL A 111 -28.31 7.61 10.06
CA VAL A 111 -29.41 7.33 11.01
C VAL A 111 -28.87 6.89 12.37
N THR A 112 -27.97 5.90 12.37
CA THR A 112 -27.40 5.34 13.60
C THR A 112 -26.23 6.15 14.12
N ARG A 113 -25.58 6.93 13.26
CA ARG A 113 -24.33 7.67 13.54
C ARG A 113 -23.12 6.76 13.78
N GLU A 114 -23.31 5.45 13.62
CA GLU A 114 -22.24 4.48 13.80
C GLU A 114 -21.26 4.52 12.62
N PRO A 115 -19.97 4.30 12.85
CA PRO A 115 -18.98 4.19 11.78
C PRO A 115 -19.34 3.08 10.78
N TYR A 116 -19.21 3.37 9.50
CA TYR A 116 -19.50 2.39 8.46
C TYR A 116 -18.51 1.22 8.51
N HIS A 117 -19.03 0.00 8.60
CA HIS A 117 -18.22 -1.18 8.84
C HIS A 117 -17.30 -1.59 7.66
N ARG A 118 -17.60 -1.15 6.42
CA ARG A 118 -16.75 -1.36 5.24
C ARG A 118 -15.83 -0.18 4.93
N ASP A 119 -15.76 0.84 5.77
CA ASP A 119 -14.77 1.91 5.64
C ASP A 119 -13.37 1.37 5.96
N PRO A 120 -12.44 1.31 4.96
CA PRO A 120 -11.11 0.76 5.19
C PRO A 120 -10.32 1.51 6.26
N ARG A 121 -10.48 2.84 6.34
CA ARG A 121 -9.79 3.66 7.33
C ARG A 121 -10.26 3.33 8.75
N ARG A 122 -11.56 3.06 8.92
CA ARG A 122 -12.12 2.63 10.20
C ARG A 122 -11.64 1.24 10.60
N ILE A 123 -11.45 0.33 9.64
CA ILE A 123 -10.88 -1.00 9.89
C ILE A 123 -9.44 -0.86 10.41
N ALA A 124 -8.62 0.00 9.80
CA ALA A 124 -7.27 0.30 10.27
C ALA A 124 -7.26 0.83 11.71
N LYS A 125 -8.14 1.79 12.05
CA LYS A 125 -8.29 2.30 13.42
C LYS A 125 -8.72 1.20 14.41
N ARG A 126 -9.65 0.32 14.03
CA ARG A 126 -10.03 -0.83 14.87
C ARG A 126 -8.86 -1.77 15.14
N ALA A 127 -7.96 -1.96 14.18
CA ALA A 127 -6.77 -2.77 14.40
C ALA A 127 -5.83 -2.13 15.43
N GLU A 128 -5.65 -0.81 15.41
CA GLU A 128 -4.89 -0.08 16.43
C GLU A 128 -5.60 -0.11 17.81
N GLU A 129 -6.92 0.06 17.84
CA GLU A 129 -7.74 -0.08 19.05
C GLU A 129 -7.63 -1.50 19.65
N HIS A 130 -7.64 -2.53 18.79
CA HIS A 130 -7.47 -3.92 19.22
C HIS A 130 -6.07 -4.17 19.78
N LEU A 131 -5.01 -3.67 19.13
CA LEU A 131 -3.64 -3.74 19.64
C LEU A 131 -3.55 -3.18 21.06
N LEU A 132 -4.12 -1.98 21.29
CA LEU A 132 -4.17 -1.37 22.62
C LEU A 132 -4.92 -2.25 23.64
N ALA A 133 -6.06 -2.85 23.24
CA ALA A 133 -6.87 -3.70 24.09
C ALA A 133 -6.18 -5.01 24.50
N THR A 134 -5.27 -5.55 23.66
CA THR A 134 -4.46 -6.74 24.02
C THR A 134 -3.45 -6.46 25.12
N GLY A 135 -3.03 -5.20 25.29
CA GLY A 135 -1.95 -4.83 26.21
C GLY A 135 -0.56 -5.26 25.77
N ILE A 136 -0.40 -5.85 24.58
CA ILE A 136 0.88 -6.29 24.01
C ILE A 136 1.75 -5.08 23.66
N ALA A 137 1.16 -4.11 22.96
CA ALA A 137 1.83 -2.89 22.51
C ALA A 137 0.82 -1.74 22.45
N ASP A 138 1.32 -0.51 22.40
CA ASP A 138 0.48 0.68 22.19
C ASP A 138 0.62 1.26 20.77
N THR A 139 1.67 0.89 20.04
CA THR A 139 1.94 1.42 18.71
C THR A 139 2.49 0.33 17.81
N ALA A 140 1.90 0.19 16.63
CA ALA A 140 2.44 -0.58 15.51
C ALA A 140 2.91 0.39 14.41
N TYR A 141 4.21 0.41 14.13
CA TYR A 141 4.78 1.20 13.05
C TYR A 141 4.86 0.40 11.76
N PHE A 142 4.51 1.06 10.68
CA PHE A 142 4.60 0.56 9.31
C PHE A 142 5.47 1.48 8.47
N GLY A 143 6.31 0.90 7.61
CA GLY A 143 7.17 1.61 6.65
C GLY A 143 7.14 0.85 5.33
N PRO A 144 6.26 1.22 4.41
CA PRO A 144 6.19 0.61 3.08
C PRO A 144 7.21 1.25 2.12
N GLU A 145 7.84 0.42 1.29
CA GLU A 145 8.68 0.77 0.16
C GLU A 145 7.82 0.60 -1.10
N CYS A 146 7.21 1.70 -1.59
CA CYS A 146 6.26 1.64 -2.71
C CYS A 146 6.98 1.90 -4.03
N GLU A 147 7.23 0.84 -4.80
CA GLU A 147 7.76 0.92 -6.15
C GLU A 147 6.68 1.27 -7.19
N PHE A 148 7.08 1.92 -8.27
CA PHE A 148 6.18 2.31 -9.36
C PHE A 148 6.94 2.45 -10.68
N PHE A 149 6.20 2.43 -11.81
CA PHE A 149 6.74 2.72 -13.13
C PHE A 149 6.28 4.08 -13.63
N VAL A 150 7.18 4.79 -14.31
CA VAL A 150 6.90 6.03 -15.03
C VAL A 150 7.02 5.76 -16.52
N PHE A 151 5.92 5.96 -17.26
CA PHE A 151 5.88 5.79 -18.71
C PHE A 151 5.66 7.12 -19.43
N ASP A 152 6.20 7.23 -20.62
CA ASP A 152 5.92 8.35 -21.53
C ASP A 152 4.56 8.18 -22.21
N GLU A 153 4.22 6.95 -22.63
CA GLU A 153 2.97 6.63 -23.31
C GLU A 153 2.40 5.31 -22.81
N VAL A 154 1.09 5.26 -22.65
CA VAL A 154 0.32 4.04 -22.34
C VAL A 154 -0.94 4.02 -23.19
N SER A 155 -1.17 2.91 -23.90
CA SER A 155 -2.42 2.65 -24.59
C SER A 155 -2.89 1.23 -24.35
N PHE A 156 -4.19 1.03 -24.28
CA PHE A 156 -4.80 -0.29 -24.18
C PHE A 156 -6.23 -0.29 -24.73
N ALA A 157 -6.65 -1.43 -25.28
CA ALA A 157 -8.04 -1.67 -25.68
C ALA A 157 -8.46 -3.09 -25.32
N LEU A 158 -9.75 -3.25 -25.01
CA LEU A 158 -10.38 -4.50 -24.56
C LEU A 158 -11.70 -4.71 -25.29
N ASP A 159 -11.63 -5.18 -26.55
CA ASP A 159 -12.79 -5.53 -27.35
C ASP A 159 -13.02 -7.05 -27.37
N ALA A 160 -14.18 -7.48 -27.86
CA ALA A 160 -14.51 -8.92 -27.96
C ALA A 160 -13.65 -9.66 -28.99
N ASN A 161 -13.23 -8.95 -30.04
CA ASN A 161 -12.46 -9.50 -31.17
C ASN A 161 -10.99 -9.05 -31.19
N GLY A 162 -10.53 -8.35 -30.17
CA GLY A 162 -9.15 -7.90 -30.09
C GLY A 162 -8.86 -7.23 -28.77
N SER A 163 -7.65 -7.46 -28.24
CA SER A 163 -7.15 -6.77 -27.05
C SER A 163 -5.67 -6.47 -27.24
N HIS A 164 -5.23 -5.33 -26.77
CA HIS A 164 -3.81 -4.98 -26.72
C HIS A 164 -3.52 -4.04 -25.58
N TYR A 165 -2.28 -4.00 -25.19
CA TYR A 165 -1.69 -2.89 -24.45
C TYR A 165 -0.34 -2.55 -25.09
N ALA A 166 0.05 -1.28 -24.97
CA ALA A 166 1.38 -0.81 -25.30
C ALA A 166 1.82 0.24 -24.30
N VAL A 167 3.05 0.15 -23.87
CA VAL A 167 3.69 1.13 -22.99
C VAL A 167 5.00 1.57 -23.64
N ASP A 168 5.38 2.83 -23.48
CA ASP A 168 6.68 3.34 -23.90
C ASP A 168 7.34 4.16 -22.81
N SER A 169 8.67 4.06 -22.74
CA SER A 169 9.52 4.80 -21.82
C SER A 169 10.83 5.12 -22.54
N ALA A 170 11.28 6.36 -22.42
CA ALA A 170 12.57 6.79 -22.98
C ALA A 170 13.75 5.97 -22.41
N GLU A 171 13.61 5.42 -21.22
CA GLU A 171 14.61 4.55 -20.56
C GLU A 171 14.51 3.08 -21.01
N GLY A 172 13.42 2.69 -21.66
CA GLY A 172 13.19 1.31 -22.08
C GLY A 172 14.27 0.79 -23.02
N HIS A 173 14.81 -0.39 -22.72
CA HIS A 173 15.86 -1.03 -23.52
C HIS A 173 15.47 -1.22 -24.99
N TRP A 174 14.17 -1.33 -25.30
CA TRP A 174 13.63 -1.43 -26.67
C TRP A 174 13.79 -0.13 -27.47
N ASN A 175 14.15 0.98 -26.82
CA ASN A 175 14.31 2.30 -27.45
C ASN A 175 15.75 2.62 -27.90
N SER A 176 16.71 1.73 -27.71
CA SER A 176 18.14 1.94 -28.06
C SER A 176 18.39 2.31 -29.52
N GLY A 177 17.49 1.94 -30.44
CA GLY A 177 17.59 2.27 -31.87
C GLY A 177 17.04 3.66 -32.25
N LYS A 178 16.46 4.41 -31.31
CA LYS A 178 15.89 5.74 -31.57
C LYS A 178 16.98 6.82 -31.44
N PRO A 179 17.00 7.86 -32.32
CA PRO A 179 17.95 8.97 -32.21
C PRO A 179 17.87 9.65 -30.84
N GLY A 180 19.02 9.92 -30.22
CA GLY A 180 19.12 10.56 -28.92
C GLY A 180 18.83 9.68 -27.70
N LEU A 181 18.45 8.43 -27.89
CA LEU A 181 18.11 7.48 -26.81
C LEU A 181 19.19 6.39 -26.61
N GLY A 182 20.46 6.74 -26.75
CA GLY A 182 21.59 5.82 -26.56
C GLY A 182 21.89 5.45 -25.10
N TYR A 183 21.34 6.20 -24.15
CA TYR A 183 21.49 5.96 -22.70
C TYR A 183 20.27 5.24 -22.11
N THR A 184 19.75 4.25 -22.80
CA THR A 184 18.69 3.39 -22.23
C THR A 184 19.23 2.52 -21.12
N VAL A 185 18.39 2.20 -20.15
CA VAL A 185 18.70 1.24 -19.09
C VAL A 185 18.64 -0.18 -19.66
N ARG A 186 19.65 -1.00 -19.41
CA ARG A 186 19.64 -2.41 -19.82
C ARG A 186 18.64 -3.21 -19.01
N GLU A 187 18.08 -4.25 -19.61
CA GLU A 187 17.13 -5.14 -18.93
C GLU A 187 17.73 -5.67 -17.63
N LYS A 188 17.03 -5.48 -16.52
CA LYS A 188 17.43 -5.84 -15.13
C LYS A 188 18.73 -5.20 -14.62
N GLU A 189 19.20 -4.12 -15.24
CA GLU A 189 20.39 -3.39 -14.78
C GLU A 189 20.06 -1.95 -14.34
N GLY A 190 18.78 -1.68 -13.98
CA GLY A 190 18.33 -0.32 -13.61
C GLY A 190 18.59 0.09 -12.16
N TYR A 191 19.22 -0.77 -11.33
CA TYR A 191 19.43 -0.45 -9.92
C TYR A 191 20.55 0.59 -9.73
N PHE A 192 20.19 1.80 -9.28
CA PHE A 192 21.10 2.90 -8.96
C PHE A 192 21.99 3.47 -10.09
N PRO A 193 21.59 3.50 -11.36
CA PRO A 193 22.42 4.16 -12.34
C PRO A 193 22.41 5.67 -12.10
N PRO A 194 23.53 6.38 -12.28
CA PRO A 194 23.51 7.84 -12.27
C PRO A 194 23.00 8.39 -13.61
N ALA A 195 22.70 9.69 -13.66
CA ALA A 195 22.49 10.38 -14.92
C ALA A 195 23.73 10.22 -15.84
N PRO A 196 23.57 10.08 -17.16
CA PRO A 196 22.35 10.30 -17.96
C PRO A 196 21.45 9.06 -18.14
N HIS A 197 21.78 7.88 -17.59
CA HIS A 197 20.92 6.69 -17.69
C HIS A 197 19.62 6.84 -16.90
N ASP A 198 19.73 7.34 -15.66
CA ASP A 198 18.57 7.72 -14.86
C ASP A 198 18.04 9.08 -15.32
N THR A 199 17.08 9.07 -16.22
CA THR A 199 16.45 10.30 -16.75
C THR A 199 15.33 10.80 -15.86
N LEU A 200 14.94 10.06 -14.82
CA LEU A 200 13.81 10.35 -13.94
C LEU A 200 14.22 10.92 -12.57
N ALA A 201 15.52 11.11 -12.32
CA ALA A 201 16.04 11.60 -11.03
C ALA A 201 15.40 12.93 -10.61
N ASP A 202 15.31 13.91 -11.53
CA ASP A 202 14.72 15.21 -11.25
C ASP A 202 13.21 15.12 -11.01
N LEU A 203 12.51 14.22 -11.73
CA LEU A 203 11.08 13.98 -11.54
C LEU A 203 10.80 13.39 -10.14
N ARG A 204 11.60 12.40 -9.70
CA ARG A 204 11.49 11.86 -8.35
C ARG A 204 11.84 12.91 -7.29
N THR A 205 12.84 13.73 -7.54
CA THR A 205 13.18 14.86 -6.65
C THR A 205 11.99 15.80 -6.46
N GLU A 206 11.26 16.18 -7.54
CA GLU A 206 10.07 17.03 -7.41
C GLU A 206 8.94 16.30 -6.65
N MET A 207 8.77 14.98 -6.83
CA MET A 207 7.85 14.16 -6.04
C MET A 207 8.20 14.23 -4.55
N VAL A 208 9.46 13.97 -4.19
CA VAL A 208 9.97 14.03 -2.81
C VAL A 208 9.74 15.41 -2.20
N LEU A 209 10.17 16.48 -2.87
CA LEU A 209 10.00 17.84 -2.36
C LEU A 209 8.51 18.21 -2.19
N THR A 210 7.63 17.67 -3.02
CA THR A 210 6.19 17.88 -2.88
C THR A 210 5.64 17.11 -1.68
N LEU A 211 6.07 15.87 -1.47
CA LEU A 211 5.73 15.07 -0.28
C LEU A 211 6.20 15.75 1.01
N GLU A 212 7.45 16.22 1.05
CA GLU A 212 8.02 16.94 2.19
C GLU A 212 7.22 18.23 2.50
N ARG A 213 6.80 19.00 1.48
CA ARG A 213 5.91 20.15 1.69
C ARG A 213 4.56 19.77 2.30
N LEU A 214 4.09 18.55 2.07
CA LEU A 214 2.90 17.98 2.72
C LEU A 214 3.22 17.34 4.07
N GLY A 215 4.50 17.37 4.54
CA GLY A 215 5.02 16.81 5.77
C GLY A 215 5.01 15.28 5.75
N ILE A 216 5.14 14.66 4.58
CA ILE A 216 5.45 13.25 4.43
C ILE A 216 6.97 13.17 4.29
N GLU A 217 7.61 12.69 5.35
CA GLU A 217 9.07 12.56 5.42
C GLU A 217 9.53 11.42 4.51
N CYS A 218 10.45 11.74 3.59
CA CYS A 218 11.05 10.76 2.69
C CYS A 218 12.49 10.46 3.15
N GLU A 219 12.92 9.21 3.03
CA GLU A 219 14.26 8.79 3.43
C GLU A 219 15.23 8.73 2.24
N SER A 220 14.77 8.22 1.09
CA SER A 220 15.55 8.14 -0.15
C SER A 220 14.67 8.05 -1.39
N HIS A 221 15.27 8.21 -2.56
CA HIS A 221 14.67 7.82 -3.84
C HIS A 221 15.73 7.34 -4.82
N HIS A 222 15.38 6.42 -5.67
CA HIS A 222 16.29 5.89 -6.69
C HIS A 222 15.53 5.26 -7.88
N HIS A 223 16.28 4.95 -8.93
CA HIS A 223 15.82 4.09 -10.01
C HIS A 223 15.91 2.63 -9.56
N GLU A 224 14.91 1.83 -9.87
CA GLU A 224 14.83 0.42 -9.55
C GLU A 224 15.34 -0.49 -10.67
N VAL A 225 15.31 -1.82 -10.43
CA VAL A 225 15.99 -2.83 -11.26
C VAL A 225 15.45 -2.89 -12.69
N ALA A 226 14.14 -2.70 -12.89
CA ALA A 226 13.55 -2.80 -14.23
C ALA A 226 13.94 -1.65 -15.14
N SER A 227 14.11 -1.92 -16.42
CA SER A 227 14.63 -0.99 -17.42
C SER A 227 13.65 0.08 -17.89
N GLY A 228 12.38 -0.08 -17.66
CA GLY A 228 11.32 0.76 -18.27
C GLY A 228 10.87 1.94 -17.42
N GLY A 229 11.75 2.55 -16.63
CA GLY A 229 11.41 3.70 -15.78
C GLY A 229 10.84 3.29 -14.42
N GLN A 230 11.33 2.21 -13.82
CA GLN A 230 10.96 1.79 -12.48
C GLN A 230 11.63 2.68 -11.43
N CYS A 231 10.84 3.13 -10.47
CA CYS A 231 11.24 4.08 -9.43
C CYS A 231 10.80 3.59 -8.06
N GLU A 232 11.55 4.04 -7.03
CA GLU A 232 11.20 3.89 -5.63
C GLU A 232 11.42 5.21 -4.89
N ILE A 233 10.55 5.50 -3.90
CA ILE A 233 10.71 6.57 -2.93
C ILE A 233 10.37 6.02 -1.57
N ASP A 234 11.35 5.96 -0.67
CA ASP A 234 11.20 5.45 0.67
C ASP A 234 10.57 6.48 1.59
N LEU A 235 9.53 6.06 2.29
CA LEU A 235 8.83 6.88 3.28
C LEU A 235 9.29 6.52 4.68
N ARG A 236 9.46 7.54 5.54
CA ARG A 236 9.68 7.28 6.95
C ARG A 236 8.47 6.64 7.59
N TYR A 237 8.70 5.57 8.38
CA TYR A 237 7.65 4.83 9.08
C TYR A 237 6.75 5.70 9.96
N ARG A 238 5.47 5.33 10.09
CA ARG A 238 4.44 5.98 10.93
C ARG A 238 3.54 4.92 11.57
N PRO A 239 2.75 5.26 12.61
CA PRO A 239 1.68 4.40 13.08
C PRO A 239 0.74 3.98 11.95
N LEU A 240 0.12 2.83 12.07
CA LEU A 240 -0.60 2.08 11.02
C LEU A 240 -1.54 2.97 10.20
N THR A 241 -2.55 3.58 10.83
CA THR A 241 -3.55 4.40 10.11
C THR A 241 -2.92 5.63 9.47
N LYS A 242 -2.00 6.28 10.18
CA LYS A 242 -1.26 7.43 9.65
C LYS A 242 -0.42 7.07 8.44
N MET A 243 0.21 5.89 8.45
CA MET A 243 1.00 5.42 7.31
C MET A 243 0.12 5.11 6.11
N ALA A 244 -1.05 4.50 6.33
CA ALA A 244 -2.00 4.25 5.26
C ALA A 244 -2.53 5.55 4.61
N ASP A 245 -2.84 6.58 5.43
CA ASP A 245 -3.17 7.93 4.94
C ASP A 245 -2.02 8.49 4.08
N GLN A 246 -0.77 8.31 4.52
CA GLN A 246 0.41 8.80 3.80
C GLN A 246 0.67 8.05 2.49
N VAL A 247 0.44 6.74 2.43
CA VAL A 247 0.57 5.96 1.19
C VAL A 247 -0.42 6.43 0.13
N LEU A 248 -1.67 6.72 0.50
CA LEU A 248 -2.65 7.24 -0.45
C LEU A 248 -2.30 8.67 -0.91
N THR A 249 -1.81 9.50 0.00
CA THR A 249 -1.30 10.84 -0.34
C THR A 249 -0.06 10.74 -1.27
N TYR A 250 0.84 9.81 -0.98
CA TYR A 250 1.99 9.51 -1.82
C TYR A 250 1.58 9.15 -3.25
N LYS A 251 0.66 8.18 -3.41
CA LYS A 251 0.16 7.79 -4.73
C LYS A 251 -0.50 8.96 -5.47
N TYR A 252 -1.20 9.83 -4.76
CA TYR A 252 -1.81 11.03 -5.30
C TYR A 252 -0.74 12.03 -5.81
N VAL A 253 0.27 12.31 -5.00
CA VAL A 253 1.36 13.22 -5.36
C VAL A 253 2.16 12.69 -6.55
N VAL A 254 2.61 11.44 -6.49
CA VAL A 254 3.41 10.81 -7.55
C VAL A 254 2.71 10.87 -8.90
N ARG A 255 1.41 10.53 -8.95
CA ARG A 255 0.61 10.60 -10.19
C ARG A 255 0.46 12.04 -10.72
N ASN A 256 0.22 13.02 -9.84
CA ASN A 256 0.00 14.39 -10.27
C ASN A 256 1.28 15.10 -10.70
N VAL A 257 2.41 14.85 -10.04
CA VAL A 257 3.72 15.37 -10.46
C VAL A 257 4.12 14.79 -11.82
N ALA A 258 3.96 13.47 -12.02
CA ALA A 258 4.23 12.85 -13.31
C ALA A 258 3.32 13.42 -14.42
N ARG A 259 2.02 13.59 -14.16
CA ARG A 259 1.09 14.21 -15.11
C ARG A 259 1.51 15.63 -15.48
N ALA A 260 1.94 16.43 -14.51
CA ALA A 260 2.43 17.79 -14.77
C ALA A 260 3.67 17.80 -15.66
N ALA A 261 4.49 16.75 -15.60
CA ALA A 261 5.66 16.54 -16.46
C ALA A 261 5.33 15.86 -17.81
N GLY A 262 4.05 15.66 -18.15
CA GLY A 262 3.62 14.99 -19.39
C GLY A 262 3.84 13.48 -19.40
N LYS A 263 4.02 12.85 -18.23
CA LYS A 263 4.24 11.42 -18.05
C LYS A 263 3.05 10.77 -17.33
N THR A 264 3.04 9.45 -17.30
CA THR A 264 2.04 8.68 -16.54
C THR A 264 2.71 7.70 -15.59
N VAL A 265 2.06 7.38 -14.48
CA VAL A 265 2.56 6.46 -13.44
C VAL A 265 1.61 5.30 -13.25
N THR A 266 2.18 4.12 -13.12
CA THR A 266 1.44 2.94 -12.67
C THR A 266 2.10 2.32 -11.44
N PHE A 267 1.24 1.87 -10.52
CA PHE A 267 1.60 1.02 -9.39
C PHE A 267 1.28 -0.46 -9.65
N MET A 268 1.08 -0.84 -10.91
CA MET A 268 0.92 -2.25 -11.28
C MET A 268 2.15 -3.05 -10.89
N PRO A 269 1.97 -4.23 -10.26
CA PRO A 269 3.10 -5.06 -9.83
C PRO A 269 3.93 -5.61 -11.00
N LYS A 270 3.32 -5.83 -12.17
CA LYS A 270 4.01 -6.40 -13.33
C LYS A 270 3.49 -5.80 -14.65
N PRO A 271 3.85 -4.55 -14.98
CA PRO A 271 3.42 -3.94 -16.24
C PRO A 271 4.24 -4.36 -17.46
N LEU A 272 5.46 -4.89 -17.26
CA LEU A 272 6.37 -5.31 -18.33
C LEU A 272 6.65 -6.80 -18.28
N TYR A 273 6.58 -7.47 -19.44
CA TYR A 273 6.99 -8.86 -19.59
C TYR A 273 8.51 -8.98 -19.53
N GLY A 274 9.04 -10.00 -18.86
CA GLY A 274 10.47 -10.33 -18.84
C GLY A 274 11.32 -9.48 -17.89
N ASP A 275 10.86 -8.30 -17.46
CA ASP A 275 11.58 -7.41 -16.55
C ASP A 275 11.14 -7.59 -15.09
N ASN A 276 11.77 -6.92 -14.11
CA ASN A 276 11.38 -6.99 -12.71
C ASN A 276 10.01 -6.34 -12.46
N GLY A 277 9.32 -6.78 -11.43
CA GLY A 277 8.03 -6.21 -10.99
C GLY A 277 8.20 -5.24 -9.83
N SER A 278 7.13 -4.50 -9.50
CA SER A 278 7.07 -3.53 -8.41
C SER A 278 6.43 -4.12 -7.16
N GLY A 279 7.11 -3.97 -6.03
CA GLY A 279 6.66 -4.37 -4.70
C GLY A 279 6.14 -3.22 -3.86
N MET A 280 5.68 -3.57 -2.68
CA MET A 280 5.48 -2.68 -1.54
C MET A 280 5.99 -3.41 -0.30
N HIS A 281 7.31 -3.59 -0.21
CA HIS A 281 7.90 -4.24 0.95
C HIS A 281 7.50 -3.48 2.21
N THR A 282 6.92 -4.17 3.18
CA THR A 282 6.32 -3.51 4.33
C THR A 282 7.08 -3.84 5.60
N HIS A 283 7.84 -2.85 6.08
CA HIS A 283 8.51 -2.91 7.38
C HIS A 283 7.51 -2.75 8.50
N GLN A 284 7.68 -3.52 9.60
CA GLN A 284 6.78 -3.54 10.73
C GLN A 284 7.52 -3.66 12.04
N SER A 285 7.09 -2.90 13.06
CA SER A 285 7.60 -3.03 14.42
C SER A 285 6.54 -2.66 15.46
N LEU A 286 6.60 -3.30 16.64
CA LEU A 286 5.71 -3.05 17.78
C LEU A 286 6.45 -2.32 18.89
N TRP A 287 5.77 -1.38 19.52
CA TRP A 287 6.31 -0.52 20.58
C TRP A 287 5.35 -0.40 21.76
N LEU A 288 5.90 -0.26 22.95
CA LEU A 288 5.15 0.03 24.18
C LEU A 288 5.84 1.17 24.92
N LYS A 289 5.16 2.28 25.11
CA LYS A 289 5.69 3.48 25.81
C LYS A 289 7.10 3.85 25.32
N GLU A 290 7.23 4.05 24.02
CA GLU A 290 8.50 4.38 23.33
C GLU A 290 9.59 3.30 23.39
N THR A 291 9.29 2.12 23.93
CA THR A 291 10.21 0.98 23.97
C THR A 291 9.95 0.04 22.79
N PRO A 292 10.95 -0.22 21.94
CA PRO A 292 10.80 -1.19 20.85
C PRO A 292 10.75 -2.62 21.40
N LEU A 293 9.72 -3.38 21.04
CA LEU A 293 9.50 -4.73 21.55
C LEU A 293 10.17 -5.83 20.74
N MET A 294 10.57 -5.53 19.49
CA MET A 294 11.11 -6.53 18.57
C MET A 294 12.61 -6.77 18.74
N ALA A 295 13.30 -6.09 19.64
CA ALA A 295 14.76 -6.18 19.79
C ALA A 295 15.17 -7.07 20.96
N ASP A 296 16.06 -8.04 20.68
CA ASP A 296 16.79 -8.82 21.68
C ASP A 296 18.17 -9.22 21.10
N LYS A 297 19.25 -8.72 21.73
CA LYS A 297 20.63 -8.97 21.25
C LYS A 297 21.01 -10.46 21.21
N SER A 298 20.37 -11.30 22.02
CA SER A 298 20.60 -12.73 22.08
C SER A 298 19.83 -13.54 21.07
N GLY A 299 18.78 -12.94 20.47
CA GLY A 299 17.94 -13.60 19.48
C GLY A 299 18.57 -13.64 18.09
N TYR A 300 18.06 -14.54 17.24
CA TYR A 300 18.47 -14.61 15.84
C TYR A 300 18.27 -13.25 15.17
N ALA A 301 19.27 -12.79 14.44
CA ALA A 301 19.32 -11.48 13.80
C ALA A 301 19.00 -10.30 14.76
N GLY A 302 19.12 -10.49 16.07
CA GLY A 302 18.77 -9.51 17.08
C GLY A 302 17.26 -9.33 17.29
N LEU A 303 16.43 -10.28 16.85
CA LEU A 303 14.98 -10.26 16.99
C LEU A 303 14.56 -10.91 18.32
N SER A 304 13.65 -10.29 19.04
CA SER A 304 13.09 -10.82 20.29
C SER A 304 12.19 -12.03 20.07
N LYS A 305 11.87 -12.77 21.16
CA LYS A 305 10.86 -13.85 21.11
C LYS A 305 9.53 -13.31 20.56
N LEU A 306 9.07 -12.15 21.06
CA LEU A 306 7.84 -11.51 20.58
C LEU A 306 7.90 -11.21 19.07
N GLY A 307 9.04 -10.67 18.59
CA GLY A 307 9.23 -10.42 17.15
C GLY A 307 9.21 -11.70 16.31
N ARG A 308 9.75 -12.82 16.84
CA ARG A 308 9.68 -14.13 16.18
C ARG A 308 8.25 -14.67 16.11
N GLN A 309 7.50 -14.54 17.20
CA GLN A 309 6.08 -14.95 17.24
C GLN A 309 5.24 -14.13 16.26
N TYR A 310 5.42 -12.80 16.25
CA TYR A 310 4.78 -11.90 15.29
C TYR A 310 5.07 -12.31 13.83
N LEU A 311 6.33 -12.58 13.52
CA LEU A 311 6.77 -13.09 12.22
C LEU A 311 6.13 -14.46 11.92
N GLY A 312 6.02 -15.33 12.92
CA GLY A 312 5.36 -16.64 12.82
C GLY A 312 3.91 -16.53 12.40
N GLY A 313 3.17 -15.58 12.98
CA GLY A 313 1.79 -15.30 12.59
C GLY A 313 1.66 -14.83 11.14
N ILE A 314 2.53 -13.92 10.70
CA ILE A 314 2.52 -13.46 9.30
C ILE A 314 2.82 -14.62 8.34
N LEU A 315 3.80 -15.49 8.63
CA LEU A 315 4.11 -16.64 7.77
C LEU A 315 2.95 -17.67 7.74
N MET A 316 2.35 -17.94 8.89
CA MET A 316 1.21 -18.87 9.00
C MET A 316 0.05 -18.41 8.12
N HIS A 317 -0.32 -17.14 8.21
CA HIS A 317 -1.46 -16.56 7.53
C HIS A 317 -1.11 -15.95 6.17
N ALA A 318 0.15 -16.03 5.70
CA ALA A 318 0.58 -15.40 4.45
C ALA A 318 -0.30 -15.74 3.24
N PRO A 319 -0.74 -17.01 3.02
CA PRO A 319 -1.63 -17.31 1.91
C PRO A 319 -2.92 -16.50 1.92
N ALA A 320 -3.57 -16.35 3.08
CA ALA A 320 -4.78 -15.55 3.24
C ALA A 320 -4.50 -14.04 3.18
N LEU A 321 -3.38 -13.60 3.79
CA LEU A 321 -2.95 -12.20 3.76
C LEU A 321 -2.77 -11.66 2.35
N LEU A 322 -2.30 -12.50 1.42
CA LEU A 322 -2.07 -12.07 0.03
C LEU A 322 -3.34 -11.68 -0.70
N ALA A 323 -4.51 -12.12 -0.27
CA ALA A 323 -5.77 -11.60 -0.79
C ALA A 323 -5.96 -10.08 -0.56
N PHE A 324 -5.33 -9.51 0.48
CA PHE A 324 -5.32 -8.07 0.76
C PHE A 324 -4.00 -7.39 0.37
N CYS A 325 -2.88 -8.10 0.46
CA CYS A 325 -1.53 -7.55 0.28
C CYS A 325 -1.04 -7.59 -1.17
N ALA A 326 -1.47 -8.59 -1.93
CA ALA A 326 -1.20 -8.77 -3.37
C ALA A 326 -2.54 -9.02 -4.10
N PRO A 327 -3.44 -7.99 -4.13
CA PRO A 327 -4.87 -8.21 -4.32
C PRO A 327 -5.33 -8.21 -5.77
N THR A 328 -4.43 -8.33 -6.74
CA THR A 328 -4.79 -8.31 -8.17
C THR A 328 -4.28 -9.57 -8.89
N THR A 329 -4.91 -9.91 -10.01
CA THR A 329 -4.38 -10.98 -10.87
C THR A 329 -2.97 -10.65 -11.38
N ASN A 330 -2.64 -9.37 -11.55
CA ASN A 330 -1.32 -8.90 -11.96
C ASN A 330 -0.27 -9.08 -10.85
N SER A 331 -0.66 -9.10 -9.57
CA SER A 331 0.23 -9.37 -8.43
C SER A 331 0.95 -10.72 -8.58
N TYR A 332 0.26 -11.72 -9.09
CA TYR A 332 0.80 -13.08 -9.27
C TYR A 332 1.63 -13.26 -10.55
N LEU A 333 1.68 -12.25 -11.42
CA LEU A 333 2.70 -12.15 -12.48
C LEU A 333 4.04 -11.63 -11.94
N ARG A 334 4.03 -10.92 -10.78
CA ARG A 334 5.23 -10.52 -10.05
C ARG A 334 5.74 -11.65 -9.14
N LEU A 335 4.84 -12.30 -8.39
CA LEU A 335 5.17 -13.34 -7.41
C LEU A 335 5.48 -14.68 -8.11
N VAL A 336 6.55 -14.69 -8.91
CA VAL A 336 7.02 -15.87 -9.64
C VAL A 336 8.52 -16.08 -9.38
N PRO A 337 9.02 -17.35 -9.36
CA PRO A 337 10.45 -17.61 -9.20
C PRO A 337 11.30 -16.94 -10.29
N GLY A 338 12.53 -16.53 -9.94
CA GLY A 338 13.52 -16.04 -10.90
C GLY A 338 13.56 -14.53 -11.15
N TYR A 339 12.74 -13.72 -10.45
CA TYR A 339 12.70 -12.26 -10.57
C TYR A 339 12.92 -11.55 -9.23
N GLU A 340 13.75 -12.12 -8.35
CA GLU A 340 13.96 -11.65 -6.95
C GLU A 340 12.66 -11.59 -6.13
N ALA A 341 11.61 -12.26 -6.61
CA ALA A 341 10.31 -12.26 -5.96
C ALA A 341 10.29 -13.14 -4.71
N PRO A 342 9.64 -12.70 -3.62
CA PRO A 342 9.61 -13.41 -2.33
C PRO A 342 8.53 -14.51 -2.34
N VAL A 343 8.78 -15.60 -3.06
CA VAL A 343 7.78 -16.67 -3.24
C VAL A 343 7.82 -17.76 -2.17
N ASN A 344 8.91 -17.85 -1.39
CA ASN A 344 9.09 -18.88 -0.38
C ASN A 344 8.63 -18.40 1.00
N LEU A 345 7.73 -19.13 1.65
CA LEU A 345 7.17 -18.79 2.97
C LEU A 345 8.16 -19.14 4.10
N VAL A 346 9.30 -18.46 4.07
CA VAL A 346 10.39 -18.54 5.04
C VAL A 346 10.83 -17.14 5.47
N TYR A 347 11.71 -17.08 6.48
CA TYR A 347 12.34 -15.83 6.88
C TYR A 347 13.86 -15.96 6.90
N SER A 348 14.55 -14.83 6.69
CA SER A 348 16.00 -14.75 6.71
C SER A 348 16.50 -13.34 7.05
N GLN A 349 17.72 -13.24 7.53
CA GLN A 349 18.39 -11.94 7.72
C GLN A 349 19.02 -11.38 6.43
N ARG A 350 19.19 -12.16 5.37
CA ARG A 350 19.92 -11.76 4.15
C ARG A 350 19.30 -12.22 2.85
N ASN A 351 18.58 -13.33 2.85
CA ASN A 351 18.03 -13.91 1.63
C ASN A 351 16.83 -13.10 1.12
N ARG A 352 16.94 -12.52 -0.08
CA ARG A 352 15.89 -11.70 -0.70
C ARG A 352 14.74 -12.51 -1.29
N SER A 353 14.90 -13.82 -1.50
CA SER A 353 13.82 -14.70 -1.98
C SER A 353 12.88 -15.15 -0.84
N ALA A 354 13.21 -14.87 0.41
CA ALA A 354 12.37 -15.14 1.57
C ALA A 354 11.19 -14.16 1.63
N ALA A 355 10.00 -14.66 2.00
CA ALA A 355 8.80 -13.83 2.18
C ALA A 355 9.00 -12.76 3.27
N ILE A 356 9.79 -13.08 4.31
CA ILE A 356 10.12 -12.13 5.38
C ILE A 356 11.64 -11.98 5.52
N ARG A 357 12.10 -10.74 5.48
CA ARG A 357 13.47 -10.36 5.77
C ARG A 357 13.57 -9.66 7.13
N ILE A 358 14.67 -9.88 7.86
CA ILE A 358 15.02 -9.11 9.05
C ILE A 358 16.19 -8.21 8.69
N PRO A 359 15.95 -6.89 8.47
CA PRO A 359 17.03 -5.97 8.08
C PRO A 359 18.15 -5.88 9.11
N MET A 360 19.40 -5.86 8.61
CA MET A 360 20.62 -5.88 9.44
C MET A 360 21.44 -4.59 9.35
N TYR A 361 20.89 -3.52 8.76
CA TYR A 361 21.63 -2.26 8.55
C TYR A 361 22.01 -1.54 9.84
N SER A 362 21.32 -1.81 10.96
CA SER A 362 21.59 -1.17 12.25
C SER A 362 21.44 -2.18 13.40
N ALA A 363 22.37 -2.09 14.35
CA ALA A 363 22.32 -2.84 15.62
C ALA A 363 21.46 -2.15 16.70
N ALA A 364 20.94 -0.94 16.44
CA ALA A 364 20.14 -0.19 17.39
C ALA A 364 18.79 -0.89 17.63
N ALA A 365 18.37 -1.00 18.89
CA ALA A 365 17.09 -1.62 19.24
C ALA A 365 15.89 -0.95 18.52
N LYS A 366 15.93 0.38 18.38
CA LYS A 366 14.90 1.18 17.69
C LYS A 366 14.78 0.88 16.18
N ALA A 367 15.84 0.31 15.59
CA ALA A 367 15.85 -0.03 14.16
C ALA A 367 15.42 -1.49 13.89
N LYS A 368 15.18 -2.29 14.94
CA LYS A 368 14.81 -3.69 14.79
C LYS A 368 13.36 -3.82 14.35
N ARG A 369 13.17 -4.50 13.23
CA ARG A 369 11.89 -4.67 12.54
C ARG A 369 11.91 -5.92 11.67
N ILE A 370 10.78 -6.34 11.20
CA ILE A 370 10.63 -7.31 10.11
C ILE A 370 10.20 -6.59 8.83
N GLU A 371 10.45 -7.19 7.70
CA GLU A 371 10.05 -6.73 6.38
C GLU A 371 9.28 -7.84 5.67
N PHE A 372 7.97 -7.69 5.50
CA PHE A 372 7.18 -8.58 4.68
C PHE A 372 7.23 -8.11 3.23
N ARG A 373 7.80 -8.94 2.34
CA ARG A 373 8.20 -8.57 0.99
C ARG A 373 7.17 -8.91 -0.09
N CYS A 374 6.18 -9.74 0.24
CA CYS A 374 5.17 -10.18 -0.72
C CYS A 374 4.18 -9.09 -1.18
N PRO A 375 3.80 -8.09 -0.34
CA PRO A 375 2.85 -7.07 -0.73
C PRO A 375 3.28 -6.27 -1.96
N ASP A 376 2.30 -5.72 -2.68
CA ASP A 376 2.53 -4.74 -3.74
C ASP A 376 1.65 -3.49 -3.58
N ALA A 377 1.99 -2.46 -4.32
CA ALA A 377 1.37 -1.15 -4.16
C ALA A 377 -0.08 -1.06 -4.71
N THR A 378 -0.66 -2.11 -5.29
CA THR A 378 -2.10 -2.16 -5.60
C THR A 378 -2.96 -2.43 -4.38
N ALA A 379 -2.35 -2.86 -3.28
CA ALA A 379 -3.05 -3.10 -2.03
C ALA A 379 -3.74 -1.83 -1.51
N ASN A 380 -4.91 -2.02 -0.90
CA ASN A 380 -5.51 -1.01 -0.03
C ASN A 380 -4.67 -0.94 1.26
N PRO A 381 -3.93 0.15 1.53
CA PRO A 381 -2.97 0.19 2.63
C PRO A 381 -3.65 0.03 3.99
N TYR A 382 -4.88 0.52 4.16
CA TYR A 382 -5.62 0.35 5.41
C TYR A 382 -5.91 -1.11 5.70
N LEU A 383 -6.43 -1.85 4.70
CA LEU A 383 -6.77 -3.27 4.86
C LEU A 383 -5.52 -4.13 4.97
N ALA A 384 -4.51 -3.88 4.15
CA ALA A 384 -3.27 -4.65 4.15
C ALA A 384 -2.51 -4.51 5.47
N PHE A 385 -2.35 -3.29 5.98
CA PHE A 385 -1.64 -3.07 7.25
C PHE A 385 -2.43 -3.61 8.44
N ALA A 386 -3.76 -3.43 8.45
CA ALA A 386 -4.61 -4.02 9.48
C ALA A 386 -4.52 -5.56 9.47
N ALA A 387 -4.60 -6.19 8.31
CA ALA A 387 -4.50 -7.64 8.18
C ALA A 387 -3.14 -8.18 8.65
N MET A 388 -2.03 -7.53 8.27
CA MET A 388 -0.69 -7.89 8.72
C MET A 388 -0.55 -7.76 10.25
N LEU A 389 -1.07 -6.66 10.85
CA LEU A 389 -1.06 -6.49 12.30
C LEU A 389 -1.83 -7.62 12.99
N MET A 390 -3.04 -7.93 12.52
CA MET A 390 -3.87 -8.99 13.10
C MET A 390 -3.22 -10.37 13.00
N ALA A 391 -2.57 -10.69 11.89
CA ALA A 391 -1.81 -11.94 11.73
C ALA A 391 -0.62 -12.00 12.69
N GLY A 392 0.11 -10.90 12.84
CA GLY A 392 1.23 -10.83 13.77
C GLY A 392 0.79 -10.95 15.24
N LEU A 393 -0.34 -10.35 15.62
CA LEU A 393 -0.92 -10.49 16.97
C LEU A 393 -1.37 -11.92 17.24
N ASP A 394 -2.01 -12.58 16.26
CA ASP A 394 -2.35 -14.01 16.36
C ASP A 394 -1.12 -14.87 16.64
N GLY A 395 0.00 -14.55 15.97
CA GLY A 395 1.26 -15.24 16.19
C GLY A 395 1.81 -15.08 17.62
N ILE A 396 1.67 -13.91 18.21
CA ILE A 396 2.09 -13.65 19.61
C ILE A 396 1.16 -14.36 20.58
N GLU A 397 -0.16 -14.23 20.41
CA GLU A 397 -1.16 -14.79 21.33
C GLU A 397 -1.16 -16.32 21.34
N ASN A 398 -0.81 -16.97 20.22
CA ASN A 398 -0.76 -18.41 20.09
C ASN A 398 0.66 -19.00 20.17
N ASP A 399 1.67 -18.21 20.57
CA ASP A 399 3.08 -18.65 20.67
C ASP A 399 3.61 -19.32 19.38
N LEU A 400 3.21 -18.81 18.19
CA LEU A 400 3.56 -19.44 16.91
C LEU A 400 5.08 -19.36 16.66
N ASP A 401 5.68 -20.53 16.39
CA ASP A 401 7.10 -20.63 16.02
C ASP A 401 7.25 -20.61 14.49
N PRO A 402 7.97 -19.64 13.91
CA PRO A 402 8.22 -19.60 12.46
C PRO A 402 9.16 -20.69 11.95
N GLY A 403 9.67 -21.56 12.80
CA GLY A 403 10.67 -22.56 12.47
C GLY A 403 12.10 -21.99 12.36
N SER A 404 12.96 -22.67 11.60
CA SER A 404 14.35 -22.26 11.37
C SER A 404 14.45 -21.20 10.26
N PRO A 405 15.40 -20.25 10.39
CA PRO A 405 15.65 -19.29 9.32
C PRO A 405 16.29 -19.95 8.10
N ALA A 406 15.96 -19.46 6.91
CA ALA A 406 16.52 -19.94 5.65
C ALA A 406 17.70 -19.06 5.19
N ASP A 407 18.86 -19.24 5.81
CA ASP A 407 20.10 -18.48 5.52
C ASP A 407 20.97 -19.15 4.44
N TYR A 408 20.41 -20.08 3.67
CA TYR A 408 21.04 -20.81 2.56
C TYR A 408 20.40 -20.41 1.22
N ASP A 409 21.02 -20.79 0.11
CA ASP A 409 20.41 -20.59 -1.19
C ASP A 409 19.24 -21.55 -1.38
N LEU A 410 18.04 -21.01 -1.45
CA LEU A 410 16.80 -21.77 -1.57
C LEU A 410 16.66 -22.50 -2.92
N PHE A 411 17.52 -22.18 -3.89
CA PHE A 411 17.54 -22.84 -5.22
C PHE A 411 18.51 -24.04 -5.24
N ASP A 412 19.44 -24.15 -4.27
CA ASP A 412 20.47 -25.18 -4.28
C ASP A 412 20.03 -26.51 -3.64
N ASP A 413 18.98 -26.54 -2.84
CA ASP A 413 18.46 -27.77 -2.21
C ASP A 413 16.98 -28.01 -2.51
N PRO A 414 16.66 -28.73 -3.60
CA PRO A 414 15.28 -29.10 -3.95
C PRO A 414 14.69 -30.20 -3.04
N SER A 415 15.43 -30.71 -2.06
CA SER A 415 14.97 -31.79 -1.18
C SER A 415 14.03 -31.34 -0.07
N GLU A 416 14.08 -30.08 0.36
CA GLU A 416 13.11 -29.50 1.29
C GLU A 416 11.91 -28.91 0.52
N ARG A 417 10.72 -29.45 0.76
CA ARG A 417 9.47 -28.84 0.25
C ARG A 417 9.14 -27.60 1.07
N ILE A 418 9.70 -26.47 0.67
CA ILE A 418 9.38 -25.17 1.24
C ILE A 418 7.99 -24.77 0.76
N ALA A 419 7.12 -24.37 1.71
CA ALA A 419 5.83 -23.80 1.38
C ALA A 419 6.01 -22.51 0.58
N GLN A 420 5.20 -22.34 -0.45
CA GLN A 420 5.23 -21.17 -1.32
C GLN A 420 3.97 -20.32 -1.17
N VAL A 421 4.05 -19.08 -1.59
CA VAL A 421 2.88 -18.21 -1.71
C VAL A 421 1.89 -18.79 -2.75
N PRO A 422 0.58 -18.45 -2.66
CA PRO A 422 -0.38 -18.78 -3.71
C PRO A 422 0.11 -18.40 -5.10
N GLY A 423 -0.17 -19.23 -6.09
CA GLY A 423 0.21 -18.98 -7.49
C GLY A 423 -0.77 -18.07 -8.24
N SER A 424 -1.90 -17.72 -7.63
CA SER A 424 -2.94 -16.89 -8.24
C SER A 424 -3.77 -16.16 -7.20
N LEU A 425 -4.46 -15.08 -7.63
CA LEU A 425 -5.43 -14.39 -6.79
C LEU A 425 -6.57 -15.34 -6.37
N ALA A 426 -6.99 -16.25 -7.23
CA ALA A 426 -8.01 -17.22 -6.88
C ALA A 426 -7.61 -18.09 -5.67
N GLU A 427 -6.39 -18.63 -5.68
CA GLU A 427 -5.85 -19.41 -4.56
C GLU A 427 -5.71 -18.58 -3.27
N ALA A 428 -5.32 -17.32 -3.37
CA ALA A 428 -5.25 -16.43 -2.20
C ALA A 428 -6.64 -16.13 -1.62
N LEU A 429 -7.65 -15.96 -2.48
CA LEU A 429 -9.05 -15.80 -2.04
C LEU A 429 -9.61 -17.08 -1.40
N ASP A 430 -9.26 -18.26 -1.91
CA ASP A 430 -9.63 -19.55 -1.32
C ASP A 430 -8.95 -19.74 0.05
N ALA A 431 -7.70 -19.32 0.18
CA ALA A 431 -7.00 -19.30 1.46
C ALA A 431 -7.68 -18.34 2.46
N LEU A 432 -8.06 -17.13 2.04
CA LEU A 432 -8.78 -16.19 2.89
C LEU A 432 -10.14 -16.71 3.31
N GLU A 433 -10.88 -17.40 2.44
CA GLU A 433 -12.18 -17.99 2.75
C GLU A 433 -12.08 -19.03 3.88
N THR A 434 -10.97 -19.77 3.96
CA THR A 434 -10.73 -20.82 4.95
C THR A 434 -10.00 -20.35 6.20
N ASP A 435 -9.14 -19.32 6.08
CA ASP A 435 -8.27 -18.80 7.14
C ASP A 435 -8.47 -17.29 7.32
N HIS A 436 -9.51 -16.90 8.04
CA HIS A 436 -9.80 -15.48 8.31
C HIS A 436 -10.19 -15.19 9.78
N THR A 437 -10.23 -16.21 10.63
CA THR A 437 -10.65 -16.05 12.03
C THR A 437 -9.76 -15.05 12.78
N PHE A 438 -8.47 -15.00 12.48
CA PHE A 438 -7.55 -14.04 13.06
C PHE A 438 -7.92 -12.59 12.73
N LEU A 439 -8.52 -12.31 11.57
CA LEU A 439 -8.94 -10.98 11.13
C LEU A 439 -10.16 -10.47 11.90
N THR A 440 -11.06 -11.37 12.31
CA THR A 440 -12.32 -11.00 12.97
C THR A 440 -12.19 -10.77 14.46
N ARG A 441 -11.04 -11.09 15.06
CA ARG A 441 -10.76 -10.85 16.48
C ARG A 441 -10.93 -9.36 16.81
N GLY A 442 -11.48 -9.08 17.98
CA GLY A 442 -11.75 -7.71 18.41
C GLY A 442 -12.72 -6.92 17.51
N GLY A 443 -13.39 -7.59 16.56
CA GLY A 443 -14.30 -6.92 15.62
C GLY A 443 -13.57 -6.05 14.59
N VAL A 444 -12.29 -6.31 14.32
CA VAL A 444 -11.46 -5.50 13.39
C VAL A 444 -12.02 -5.61 11.98
N PHE A 445 -12.02 -6.81 11.41
CA PHE A 445 -12.76 -7.09 10.18
C PHE A 445 -14.11 -7.74 10.54
N SER A 446 -15.13 -7.47 9.76
CA SER A 446 -16.38 -8.22 9.82
C SER A 446 -16.42 -9.32 8.76
N GLU A 447 -17.17 -10.37 9.01
CA GLU A 447 -17.46 -11.42 8.03
C GLU A 447 -18.03 -10.84 6.70
N ASP A 448 -18.82 -9.79 6.82
CA ASP A 448 -19.40 -9.09 5.68
C ASP A 448 -18.33 -8.41 4.79
N VAL A 449 -17.34 -7.77 5.40
CA VAL A 449 -16.20 -7.18 4.66
C VAL A 449 -15.42 -8.26 3.92
N ILE A 450 -15.07 -9.36 4.60
CA ILE A 450 -14.29 -10.47 4.03
C ILE A 450 -15.05 -11.09 2.86
N ARG A 451 -16.33 -11.41 3.04
CA ARG A 451 -17.17 -11.97 1.99
C ARG A 451 -17.33 -11.03 0.80
N THR A 452 -17.62 -9.75 1.07
CA THR A 452 -17.75 -8.73 0.01
C THR A 452 -16.45 -8.60 -0.80
N TRP A 453 -15.29 -8.64 -0.13
CA TRP A 453 -13.99 -8.61 -0.79
C TRP A 453 -13.81 -9.82 -1.71
N ILE A 454 -14.01 -11.04 -1.19
CA ILE A 454 -13.86 -12.28 -1.95
C ILE A 454 -14.79 -12.28 -3.17
N ASP A 455 -16.07 -12.00 -2.96
CA ASP A 455 -17.08 -11.99 -4.02
C ASP A 455 -16.76 -10.94 -5.09
N TYR A 456 -16.39 -9.73 -4.67
CA TYR A 456 -16.01 -8.66 -5.59
C TYR A 456 -14.84 -9.07 -6.47
N LYS A 457 -13.76 -9.60 -5.88
CA LYS A 457 -12.55 -10.00 -6.59
C LYS A 457 -12.79 -11.17 -7.55
N ARG A 458 -13.55 -12.18 -7.11
CA ARG A 458 -13.91 -13.32 -7.98
C ARG A 458 -14.75 -12.88 -9.19
N VAL A 459 -15.77 -12.07 -8.96
CA VAL A 459 -16.72 -11.67 -10.01
C VAL A 459 -16.15 -10.61 -10.96
N ASN A 460 -15.42 -9.62 -10.45
CA ASN A 460 -15.03 -8.47 -11.25
C ASN A 460 -13.60 -8.54 -11.79
N GLU A 461 -12.74 -9.40 -11.23
CA GLU A 461 -11.34 -9.49 -11.64
C GLU A 461 -10.94 -10.89 -12.10
N VAL A 462 -11.03 -11.91 -11.23
CA VAL A 462 -10.57 -13.29 -11.55
C VAL A 462 -11.34 -13.87 -12.73
N GLY A 463 -12.67 -13.83 -12.67
CA GLY A 463 -13.52 -14.38 -13.72
C GLY A 463 -13.33 -13.70 -15.08
N PRO A 464 -13.52 -12.37 -15.18
CA PRO A 464 -13.37 -11.67 -16.45
C PRO A 464 -11.98 -11.77 -17.10
N ILE A 465 -10.90 -11.77 -16.31
CA ILE A 465 -9.54 -11.90 -16.84
C ILE A 465 -9.28 -13.33 -17.31
N GLY A 466 -9.67 -14.34 -16.52
CA GLY A 466 -9.46 -15.75 -16.85
C GLY A 466 -10.25 -16.23 -18.07
N LEU A 467 -11.29 -15.52 -18.49
CA LEU A 467 -12.08 -15.84 -19.68
C LEU A 467 -11.57 -15.16 -20.96
N ARG A 468 -10.57 -14.28 -20.88
CA ARG A 468 -10.04 -13.58 -22.07
C ARG A 468 -8.90 -14.37 -22.69
N PRO A 469 -8.95 -14.66 -24.01
CA PRO A 469 -7.82 -15.26 -24.68
C PRO A 469 -6.63 -14.29 -24.72
N HIS A 470 -5.45 -14.81 -24.46
CA HIS A 470 -4.20 -14.05 -24.53
C HIS A 470 -3.62 -14.09 -25.95
N PRO A 471 -3.02 -13.02 -26.49
CA PRO A 471 -2.40 -13.04 -27.83
C PRO A 471 -1.39 -14.17 -28.04
N ALA A 472 -0.67 -14.59 -26.99
CA ALA A 472 0.26 -15.72 -27.06
C ALA A 472 -0.45 -17.07 -27.36
N GLU A 473 -1.72 -17.24 -26.95
CA GLU A 473 -2.48 -18.47 -27.25
C GLU A 473 -2.76 -18.60 -28.75
N PHE A 474 -3.00 -17.49 -29.43
CA PHE A 474 -3.11 -17.48 -30.89
C PHE A 474 -1.80 -17.89 -31.57
N ALA A 475 -0.66 -17.44 -31.04
CA ALA A 475 0.65 -17.84 -31.56
C ALA A 475 0.97 -19.32 -31.33
N LEU A 476 0.46 -19.90 -30.22
CA LEU A 476 0.74 -21.27 -29.80
C LEU A 476 -0.26 -22.28 -30.38
N TYR A 477 -1.52 -21.91 -30.55
CA TYR A 477 -2.61 -22.88 -30.75
C TYR A 477 -3.51 -22.60 -31.94
N TYR A 478 -3.27 -21.53 -32.75
CA TYR A 478 -4.19 -21.13 -33.81
C TYR A 478 -4.33 -22.22 -34.92
N ASP A 479 -3.28 -23.00 -35.13
CA ASP A 479 -3.20 -24.06 -36.11
C ASP A 479 -3.17 -25.49 -35.50
N ALA A 480 -3.48 -25.60 -34.20
CA ALA A 480 -3.48 -26.89 -33.49
C ALA A 480 -4.70 -27.75 -33.81
#